data_7ce5741ee42d2ca452b8c13ee1df1c50
#
_entry.id   7ce5741ee42d2ca452b8c13ee1df1c50
#
_cell.length_a   1.000
_cell.length_b   1.000
_cell.length_c   1.000
_cell.angle_alpha   90.00
_cell.angle_beta   90.00
_cell.angle_gamma   90.00
#
_symmetry.space_group_name_H-M   'P 1'
#
loop_
_entity.id
_entity.type
_entity.pdbx_description
1 polymer ?
#
loop_
_entity_poly.entity_id
_entity_poly.type
_entity_poly.pdbx_seq_one_letter_code
_entity_poly.pdbx_strand_id
1 'polypeptide(L)'
;MFRRTFLALTSAAALSTASFAFADGHSKDIVDTAIDAGSFTTLVAAVQAAGLVETLKGEGPFTVFAPTDDAFAALPEGTVETLLKPENKDQLVSILTYHVIAGKVMSGDLSNNLMATTVQGGDVKIMTEGGVTVNGSIVTAADIETSNGVIHVIDAVILPK
;
A
#
# COMPACT_ATOMS: atom_id res chain seq x y z
N MET A 1 6.44 20.25 -70.79
CA MET A 1 6.56 20.22 -70.11
C MET A 1 6.45 19.87 -69.00
N PHE A 2 6.52 19.72 -68.51
CA PHE A 2 6.55 19.44 -67.53
C PHE A 2 6.16 19.16 -66.56
N ARG A 3 6.26 18.78 -65.95
CA ARG A 3 6.03 18.61 -65.03
C ARG A 3 6.05 18.19 -64.02
N ARG A 4 6.08 17.87 -63.43
CA ARG A 4 6.11 17.52 -62.45
C ARG A 4 5.73 17.26 -61.47
N THR A 5 5.77 16.87 -60.78
CA THR A 5 5.54 16.69 -59.79
C THR A 5 5.64 16.18 -58.81
N PHE A 6 5.64 16.00 -58.28
CA PHE A 6 5.66 15.63 -57.24
C PHE A 6 5.29 15.32 -56.32
N LEU A 7 5.34 14.88 -55.50
CA LEU A 7 5.22 14.68 -54.62
C LEU A 7 5.16 14.31 -53.63
N ALA A 8 5.23 14.19 -53.02
CA ALA A 8 5.06 13.95 -52.02
C ALA A 8 4.99 13.35 -51.12
N LEU A 9 5.04 13.12 -50.51
CA LEU A 9 5.02 12.74 -49.61
C LEU A 9 4.77 12.43 -48.69
N THR A 10 4.79 12.29 -48.04
CA THR A 10 4.65 12.08 -47.14
C THR A 10 4.67 11.54 -46.24
N SER A 11 4.66 11.34 -45.55
CA SER A 11 4.62 10.95 -44.61
C SER A 11 4.55 10.65 -43.66
N ALA A 12 4.48 10.46 -43.06
CA ALA A 12 4.33 10.22 -42.16
C ALA A 12 4.40 9.72 -41.20
N ALA A 13 4.36 9.65 -40.56
CA ALA A 13 4.37 9.34 -39.66
C ALA A 13 4.26 8.92 -38.63
N ALA A 14 4.22 8.79 -38.09
CA ALA A 14 4.13 8.53 -37.19
C ALA A 14 4.20 8.10 -36.15
N LEU A 15 4.20 7.97 -35.67
CA LEU A 15 4.25 7.70 -34.80
C LEU A 15 4.15 7.44 -33.81
N SER A 16 4.12 7.36 -33.33
CA SER A 16 4.06 7.19 -32.43
C SER A 16 4.17 6.74 -31.46
N THR A 17 4.23 6.62 -30.98
CA THR A 17 4.28 6.29 -30.13
C THR A 17 4.50 6.09 -29.11
N ALA A 18 4.51 6.02 -28.69
CA ALA A 18 4.66 5.87 -27.82
C ALA A 18 4.62 5.63 -26.78
N SER A 19 4.60 5.50 -26.47
CA SER A 19 4.69 5.35 -25.63
C SER A 19 4.83 5.23 -24.70
N PHE A 20 4.78 5.25 -24.22
CA PHE A 20 4.80 5.30 -23.49
C PHE A 20 4.97 5.10 -22.53
N ALA A 21 5.10 4.86 -22.30
CA ALA A 21 5.27 4.45 -21.55
C ALA A 21 5.59 4.63 -20.58
N PHE A 22 5.69 4.74 -20.14
CA PHE A 22 6.01 5.05 -19.28
C PHE A 22 5.58 5.44 -18.43
N ALA A 23 5.40 5.47 -18.46
CA ALA A 23 4.96 5.73 -17.82
C ALA A 23 5.00 5.39 -16.79
N ASP A 24 5.21 5.10 -16.72
CA ASP A 24 5.62 4.81 -16.05
C ASP A 24 5.92 5.35 -15.11
N GLY A 25 6.23 5.78 -15.08
CA GLY A 25 6.41 6.58 -14.06
C GLY A 25 5.42 6.39 -13.04
N HIS A 26 4.81 5.54 -13.11
CA HIS A 26 3.91 5.40 -12.24
C HIS A 26 4.24 4.88 -11.11
N SER A 27 3.89 5.56 -10.47
CA SER A 27 3.64 5.35 -9.18
C SER A 27 2.83 4.11 -9.10
N LYS A 28 3.49 3.15 -8.55
CA LYS A 28 2.83 1.93 -8.15
C LYS A 28 1.90 2.26 -7.01
N ASP A 29 0.76 1.64 -7.01
CA ASP A 29 -0.14 1.80 -5.88
C ASP A 29 0.38 1.03 -4.66
N ILE A 30 -0.36 1.11 -3.56
CA ILE A 30 0.02 0.48 -2.29
C ILE A 30 0.24 -1.03 -2.48
N VAL A 31 -0.64 -1.68 -3.22
CA VAL A 31 -0.60 -3.14 -3.40
C VAL A 31 0.60 -3.53 -4.27
N ASP A 32 0.80 -2.83 -5.38
CA ASP A 32 1.92 -3.11 -6.28
C ASP A 32 3.26 -2.87 -5.60
N THR A 33 3.35 -1.80 -4.79
CA THR A 33 4.55 -1.49 -4.03
C THR A 33 4.84 -2.58 -3.00
N ALA A 34 3.81 -3.09 -2.33
CA ALA A 34 3.97 -4.17 -1.36
C ALA A 34 4.42 -5.47 -2.04
N ILE A 35 3.89 -5.78 -3.21
CA ILE A 35 4.29 -6.96 -3.97
C ILE A 35 5.77 -6.87 -4.37
N ASP A 36 6.18 -5.71 -4.88
CA ASP A 36 7.56 -5.51 -5.33
C ASP A 36 8.58 -5.54 -4.20
N ALA A 37 8.18 -5.11 -3.02
CA ALA A 37 9.05 -5.14 -1.86
C ALA A 37 9.42 -6.57 -1.44
N GLY A 38 8.56 -7.54 -1.75
CA GLY A 38 8.84 -8.97 -1.50
C GLY A 38 8.80 -9.38 -0.04
N SER A 39 8.62 -8.44 0.88
CA SER A 39 8.60 -8.71 2.32
C SER A 39 7.20 -8.78 2.90
N PHE A 40 6.19 -8.64 2.04
CA PHE A 40 4.78 -8.55 2.44
C PHE A 40 3.92 -9.63 1.79
N THR A 41 4.50 -10.80 1.56
CA THR A 41 3.81 -11.90 0.90
C THR A 41 2.54 -12.29 1.65
N THR A 42 2.64 -12.42 2.97
CA THR A 42 1.50 -12.77 3.82
C THR A 42 0.45 -11.65 3.84
N LEU A 43 0.91 -10.39 3.91
CA LEU A 43 0.00 -9.25 3.87
C LEU A 43 -0.78 -9.20 2.56
N VAL A 44 -0.10 -9.37 1.44
CA VAL A 44 -0.74 -9.37 0.12
C VAL A 44 -1.78 -10.49 0.02
N ALA A 45 -1.42 -11.69 0.49
CA ALA A 45 -2.36 -12.80 0.52
C ALA A 45 -3.57 -12.49 1.40
N ALA A 46 -3.34 -11.86 2.55
CA ALA A 46 -4.41 -11.48 3.47
C ALA A 46 -5.34 -10.43 2.83
N VAL A 47 -4.78 -9.42 2.18
CA VAL A 47 -5.55 -8.37 1.50
C VAL A 47 -6.40 -8.97 0.37
N GLN A 48 -5.84 -9.92 -0.37
CA GLN A 48 -6.57 -10.62 -1.43
C GLN A 48 -7.71 -11.47 -0.84
N ALA A 49 -7.42 -12.22 0.22
CA ALA A 49 -8.42 -13.06 0.89
C ALA A 49 -9.56 -12.23 1.48
N ALA A 50 -9.24 -11.04 1.98
CA ALA A 50 -10.23 -10.12 2.54
C ALA A 50 -11.03 -9.39 1.46
N GLY A 51 -10.56 -9.39 0.21
CA GLY A 51 -11.21 -8.65 -0.88
C GLY A 51 -10.96 -7.15 -0.80
N LEU A 52 -9.88 -6.73 -0.18
CA LEU A 52 -9.56 -5.32 0.01
C LEU A 52 -8.59 -4.76 -1.05
N VAL A 53 -8.18 -5.57 -2.01
CA VAL A 53 -7.26 -5.14 -3.07
C VAL A 53 -7.78 -3.91 -3.79
N GLU A 54 -9.01 -3.96 -4.26
CA GLU A 54 -9.63 -2.84 -4.98
C GLU A 54 -9.80 -1.60 -4.10
N THR A 55 -10.09 -1.82 -2.82
CA THR A 55 -10.21 -0.72 -1.86
C THR A 55 -8.86 -0.01 -1.71
N LEU A 56 -7.77 -0.77 -1.60
CA LEU A 56 -6.44 -0.20 -1.46
C LEU A 56 -5.88 0.36 -2.76
N LYS A 57 -6.40 -0.07 -3.91
CA LYS A 57 -6.07 0.49 -5.22
C LYS A 57 -6.95 1.68 -5.57
N GLY A 58 -7.95 1.97 -4.76
CA GLY A 58 -8.88 3.05 -5.00
C GLY A 58 -8.26 4.43 -4.87
N GLU A 59 -9.06 5.44 -5.22
CA GLU A 59 -8.66 6.82 -5.13
C GLU A 59 -8.64 7.28 -3.66
N GLY A 60 -7.77 8.14 -3.39
CA GLY A 60 -7.68 8.77 -2.12
C GLY A 60 -6.42 8.35 -1.42
N PRO A 61 -5.84 9.25 -0.66
CA PRO A 61 -4.65 8.88 0.05
C PRO A 61 -4.99 7.93 1.20
N PHE A 62 -4.23 6.85 1.29
CA PHE A 62 -4.31 5.93 2.41
C PHE A 62 -2.93 5.82 3.04
N THR A 63 -2.90 5.70 4.35
CA THR A 63 -1.67 5.35 5.07
C THR A 63 -1.81 3.92 5.56
N VAL A 64 -0.93 3.05 5.12
CA VAL A 64 -0.97 1.64 5.46
C VAL A 64 0.22 1.29 6.33
N PHE A 65 -0.06 0.71 7.48
CA PHE A 65 0.98 0.11 8.31
C PHE A 65 1.13 -1.34 7.87
N ALA A 66 2.20 -1.62 7.13
CA ALA A 66 2.41 -2.92 6.52
C ALA A 66 3.32 -3.79 7.41
N PRO A 67 2.76 -4.79 8.08
CA PRO A 67 3.59 -5.73 8.82
C PRO A 67 4.33 -6.64 7.84
N THR A 68 5.59 -6.92 8.15
CA THR A 68 6.42 -7.82 7.35
C THR A 68 5.99 -9.28 7.55
N ASP A 69 6.50 -10.17 6.70
CA ASP A 69 6.29 -11.61 6.89
C ASP A 69 6.80 -12.08 8.26
N ASP A 70 7.91 -11.50 8.72
CA ASP A 70 8.43 -11.78 10.07
C ASP A 70 7.45 -11.34 11.16
N ALA A 71 6.75 -10.23 10.94
CA ALA A 71 5.72 -9.76 11.89
C ALA A 71 4.58 -10.77 12.01
N PHE A 72 4.17 -11.35 10.89
CA PHE A 72 3.16 -12.41 10.92
C PHE A 72 3.70 -13.69 11.56
N ALA A 73 4.97 -14.01 11.34
CA ALA A 73 5.61 -15.16 11.95
C ALA A 73 5.71 -15.03 13.48
N ALA A 74 5.70 -13.81 13.99
CA ALA A 74 5.71 -13.57 15.43
C ALA A 74 4.35 -13.84 16.10
N LEU A 75 3.29 -14.00 15.31
CA LEU A 75 1.99 -14.38 15.84
C LEU A 75 1.99 -15.85 16.26
N PRO A 76 1.10 -16.23 17.18
CA PRO A 76 0.97 -17.65 17.55
C PRO A 76 0.72 -18.51 16.32
N GLU A 77 1.29 -19.71 16.35
CA GLU A 77 1.14 -20.66 15.25
C GLU A 77 -0.34 -20.91 14.93
N GLY A 78 -0.64 -20.92 13.64
CA GLY A 78 -2.00 -21.13 13.18
C GLY A 78 -2.89 -19.90 13.16
N THR A 79 -2.44 -18.77 13.75
CA THR A 79 -3.25 -17.54 13.76
C THR A 79 -3.45 -17.02 12.35
N VAL A 80 -2.37 -16.92 11.58
CA VAL A 80 -2.42 -16.44 10.19
C VAL A 80 -3.30 -17.35 9.34
N GLU A 81 -3.09 -18.65 9.45
CA GLU A 81 -3.88 -19.63 8.70
C GLU A 81 -5.36 -19.55 9.07
N THR A 82 -5.65 -19.34 10.36
CA THR A 82 -7.01 -19.18 10.83
C THR A 82 -7.65 -17.92 10.26
N LEU A 83 -6.91 -16.81 10.25
CA LEU A 83 -7.39 -15.54 9.71
C LEU A 83 -7.62 -15.60 8.19
N LEU A 84 -6.85 -16.39 7.48
CA LEU A 84 -6.99 -16.53 6.03
C LEU A 84 -8.17 -17.43 5.63
N LYS A 85 -8.80 -18.09 6.59
CA LYS A 85 -9.97 -18.91 6.29
C LYS A 85 -11.18 -18.04 5.95
N PRO A 86 -11.99 -18.48 4.97
CA PRO A 86 -13.18 -17.71 4.58
C PRO A 86 -14.15 -17.52 5.76
N GLU A 87 -14.13 -18.41 6.75
CA GLU A 87 -14.99 -18.32 7.95
C GLU A 87 -14.62 -17.10 8.81
N ASN A 88 -13.37 -16.68 8.76
CA ASN A 88 -12.83 -15.58 9.55
C ASN A 88 -12.55 -14.33 8.72
N LYS A 89 -13.13 -14.25 7.53
CA LYS A 89 -12.92 -13.12 6.63
C LYS A 89 -13.25 -11.79 7.29
N ASP A 90 -14.32 -11.71 8.04
CA ASP A 90 -14.73 -10.47 8.72
C ASP A 90 -13.69 -10.02 9.74
N GLN A 91 -13.10 -10.98 10.44
CA GLN A 91 -12.05 -10.69 11.40
C GLN A 91 -10.79 -10.21 10.68
N LEU A 92 -10.45 -10.84 9.57
CA LEU A 92 -9.32 -10.44 8.73
C LEU A 92 -9.52 -9.03 8.19
N VAL A 93 -10.71 -8.71 7.68
CA VAL A 93 -11.06 -7.38 7.20
C VAL A 93 -10.90 -6.35 8.32
N SER A 94 -11.38 -6.67 9.53
CA SER A 94 -11.25 -5.77 10.68
C SER A 94 -9.79 -5.50 11.01
N ILE A 95 -8.95 -6.52 11.01
CA ILE A 95 -7.52 -6.37 11.28
C ILE A 95 -6.86 -5.53 10.20
N LEU A 96 -7.11 -5.85 8.94
CA LEU A 96 -6.49 -5.13 7.83
C LEU A 96 -6.92 -3.66 7.76
N THR A 97 -8.20 -3.39 7.98
CA THR A 97 -8.69 -2.00 8.01
C THR A 97 -8.17 -1.23 9.23
N TYR A 98 -7.85 -1.95 10.30
CA TYR A 98 -7.21 -1.34 11.46
C TYR A 98 -5.75 -0.92 11.18
N HIS A 99 -5.13 -1.51 10.16
CA HIS A 99 -3.79 -1.11 9.69
C HIS A 99 -3.83 0.02 8.67
N VAL A 100 -5.02 0.48 8.29
CA VAL A 100 -5.17 1.51 7.26
C VAL A 100 -5.77 2.77 7.88
N ILE A 101 -5.11 3.89 7.66
CA ILE A 101 -5.61 5.20 8.06
C ILE A 101 -6.09 5.93 6.81
N ALA A 102 -7.26 6.54 6.88
CA ALA A 102 -7.75 7.39 5.80
C ALA A 102 -6.95 8.69 5.79
N GLY A 103 -6.31 8.98 4.69
CA GLY A 103 -5.47 10.16 4.53
C GLY A 103 -3.99 9.81 4.43
N LYS A 104 -3.21 10.74 3.91
CA LYS A 104 -1.77 10.58 3.76
C LYS A 104 -1.09 11.15 5.00
N VAL A 105 -0.46 10.28 5.77
CA VAL A 105 0.27 10.67 6.97
C VAL A 105 1.73 10.26 6.79
N MET A 106 2.60 11.23 6.68
CA MET A 106 4.05 11.01 6.58
C MET A 106 4.67 10.95 7.97
N SER A 107 5.88 10.42 8.07
CA SER A 107 6.58 10.38 9.36
C SER A 107 6.78 11.76 9.97
N GLY A 108 6.93 12.78 9.14
CA GLY A 108 7.04 14.18 9.60
C GLY A 108 5.75 14.76 10.16
N ASP A 109 4.61 14.17 9.83
CA ASP A 109 3.31 14.57 10.35
C ASP A 109 2.97 13.88 11.67
N LEU A 110 3.74 12.87 12.04
CA LEU A 110 3.50 12.12 13.25
C LEU A 110 3.97 12.91 14.48
N SER A 111 3.19 12.85 15.51
CA SER A 111 3.52 13.49 16.79
C SER A 111 3.49 12.46 17.90
N ASN A 112 4.25 12.71 18.94
CA ASN A 112 4.24 11.84 20.10
C ASN A 112 2.84 11.79 20.71
N ASN A 113 2.34 10.60 20.99
CA ASN A 113 1.00 10.36 21.49
C ASN A 113 -0.11 10.76 20.51
N LEU A 114 0.18 10.73 19.20
CA LEU A 114 -0.84 10.97 18.20
C LEU A 114 -1.83 9.80 18.15
N MET A 115 -3.11 10.13 18.24
CA MET A 115 -4.18 9.14 18.03
C MET A 115 -4.69 9.32 16.60
N ALA A 116 -4.53 8.29 15.80
CA ALA A 116 -4.99 8.31 14.41
C ALA A 116 -6.14 7.34 14.25
N THR A 117 -7.23 7.82 13.67
CA THR A 117 -8.42 7.00 13.44
C THR A 117 -8.21 6.15 12.19
N THR A 118 -8.40 4.86 12.33
CA THR A 118 -8.27 3.90 11.24
C THR A 118 -9.56 3.79 10.42
N VAL A 119 -9.46 3.18 9.26
CA VAL A 119 -10.62 2.90 8.41
C VAL A 119 -11.62 1.98 9.12
N GLN A 120 -11.14 1.13 10.01
CA GLN A 120 -11.97 0.24 10.82
C GLN A 120 -12.81 1.02 11.85
N GLY A 121 -12.38 2.22 12.21
CA GLY A 121 -13.06 3.06 13.19
C GLY A 121 -12.39 3.10 14.55
N GLY A 122 -11.43 2.23 14.79
CA GLY A 122 -10.63 2.26 16.01
C GLY A 122 -9.43 3.19 15.85
N ASP A 123 -8.90 3.65 16.96
CA ASP A 123 -7.73 4.53 16.95
C ASP A 123 -6.45 3.74 17.20
N VAL A 124 -5.40 4.15 16.54
CA VAL A 124 -4.05 3.66 16.79
C VAL A 124 -3.24 4.77 17.46
N LYS A 125 -2.47 4.38 18.45
CA LYS A 125 -1.60 5.32 19.15
C LYS A 125 -0.23 5.29 18.50
N ILE A 126 0.19 6.45 18.03
CA ILE A 126 1.49 6.63 17.42
C ILE A 126 2.38 7.38 18.40
N MET A 127 3.58 6.87 18.61
CA MET A 127 4.59 7.51 19.44
C MET A 127 5.85 7.72 18.61
N THR A 128 6.48 8.85 18.83
CA THR A 128 7.70 9.22 18.09
C THR A 128 8.93 9.32 19.00
N GLU A 129 8.73 9.11 20.29
CA GLU A 129 9.82 9.17 21.25
C GLU A 129 10.70 7.94 21.17
N GLY A 130 11.94 8.11 20.77
CA GLY A 130 12.88 7.00 20.60
C GLY A 130 12.69 6.20 19.31
N GLY A 131 11.90 6.72 18.38
CA GLY A 131 11.56 6.07 17.13
C GLY A 131 10.05 6.01 16.95
N VAL A 132 9.61 5.84 15.73
CA VAL A 132 8.17 5.78 15.45
C VAL A 132 7.64 4.41 15.82
N THR A 133 6.63 4.39 16.67
CA THR A 133 5.90 3.16 17.02
C THR A 133 4.41 3.38 16.85
N VAL A 134 3.71 2.32 16.47
CA VAL A 134 2.26 2.31 16.33
C VAL A 134 1.71 1.19 17.21
N ASN A 135 0.97 1.55 18.25
CA ASN A 135 0.47 0.61 19.26
C ASN A 135 1.56 -0.32 19.84
N GLY A 136 2.80 0.16 19.88
CA GLY A 136 3.94 -0.62 20.38
C GLY A 136 4.71 -1.38 19.30
N SER A 137 4.22 -1.39 18.06
CA SER A 137 4.94 -1.97 16.93
C SER A 137 5.92 -0.93 16.37
N ILE A 138 7.16 -1.33 16.16
CA ILE A 138 8.18 -0.40 15.68
C ILE A 138 8.05 -0.22 14.17
N VAL A 139 8.08 1.03 13.72
CA VAL A 139 8.14 1.35 12.30
C VAL A 139 9.60 1.23 11.86
N THR A 140 9.89 0.24 11.05
CA THR A 140 11.24 -0.05 10.57
C THR A 140 11.59 0.73 9.32
N ALA A 141 10.59 1.03 8.50
CA ALA A 141 10.74 1.89 7.33
C ALA A 141 9.48 2.73 7.20
N ALA A 142 9.66 3.98 6.85
CA ALA A 142 8.55 4.93 6.76
C ALA A 142 8.61 5.69 5.44
N ASP A 143 7.53 6.41 5.15
CA ASP A 143 7.45 7.31 4.00
C ASP A 143 7.69 6.63 2.66
N ILE A 144 7.22 5.40 2.50
CA ILE A 144 7.23 4.73 1.20
C ILE A 144 6.03 5.26 0.43
N GLU A 145 6.28 6.22 -0.44
CA GLU A 145 5.21 6.86 -1.21
C GLU A 145 4.73 5.97 -2.34
N THR A 146 3.42 5.96 -2.51
CA THR A 146 2.74 5.25 -3.60
C THR A 146 1.82 6.22 -4.35
N SER A 147 1.23 5.77 -5.44
CA SER A 147 0.32 6.64 -6.23
C SER A 147 -0.91 7.08 -5.44
N ASN A 148 -1.35 6.27 -4.50
CA ASN A 148 -2.59 6.51 -3.77
C ASN A 148 -2.40 6.49 -2.24
N GLY A 149 -1.17 6.65 -1.77
CA GLY A 149 -0.95 6.72 -0.33
C GLY A 149 0.50 6.53 0.08
N VAL A 150 0.67 6.09 1.31
CA VAL A 150 1.98 5.89 1.94
C VAL A 150 1.98 4.57 2.69
N ILE A 151 3.09 3.89 2.66
CA ILE A 151 3.30 2.66 3.43
C ILE A 151 4.35 2.93 4.50
N HIS A 152 4.02 2.56 5.73
CA HIS A 152 4.96 2.49 6.83
C HIS A 152 5.12 1.03 7.22
N VAL A 153 6.34 0.54 7.21
CA VAL A 153 6.65 -0.86 7.52
C VAL A 153 6.76 -1.02 9.03
N ILE A 154 6.02 -1.96 9.58
CA ILE A 154 6.06 -2.27 11.01
C ILE A 154 6.53 -3.70 11.23
N ASP A 155 7.12 -3.94 12.40
CA ASP A 155 7.71 -5.22 12.76
C ASP A 155 6.77 -6.15 13.54
N ALA A 156 5.55 -5.71 13.78
CA ALA A 156 4.54 -6.52 14.47
C ALA A 156 3.14 -6.18 13.95
N VAL A 157 2.26 -7.16 13.98
CA VAL A 157 0.87 -6.99 13.57
C VAL A 157 0.10 -6.28 14.67
N ILE A 158 -0.62 -5.21 14.30
CA ILE A 158 -1.46 -4.47 15.22
C ILE A 158 -2.84 -5.13 15.24
N LEU A 159 -3.29 -5.49 16.41
CA LEU A 159 -4.60 -6.12 16.57
C LEU A 159 -5.57 -5.14 17.23
N PRO A 160 -6.80 -5.03 16.71
CA PRO A 160 -7.81 -4.22 17.37
C PRO A 160 -8.22 -4.87 18.69
N LYS A 161 -8.54 -4.02 19.67
CA LYS A 161 -8.95 -4.50 21.00
C LYS A 161 -10.45 -4.73 21.05
#